data_f938b6f9599b7d4770ff5db6f2fa11b7
#
_entry.id   f938b6f9599b7d4770ff5db6f2fa11b7
#
_cell.length_a   1.000
_cell.length_b   1.000
_cell.length_c   1.000
_cell.angle_alpha   90.00
_cell.angle_beta   90.00
_cell.angle_gamma   90.00
#
_symmetry.space_group_name_H-M   'P 1'
#
loop_
_entity.id
_entity.type
_entity.pdbx_description
1 polymer ?
#
loop_
_entity_poly.entity_id
_entity_poly.type
_entity_poly.pdbx_seq_one_letter_code
_entity_poly.pdbx_strand_id
1 'polypeptide(L)'
;IMAEPRMQKYIDYSAEIYGIYLRYISKDDIHVYSVDEAFLDVSPYLSAYGMTARETGKMLMEEIRKELGIRATCGIGTNLYLTKIALDILAKHAPDFIGELDEDSYRRQLWNHRPLTDFWRIGRKTASKLQNIGIDTMRKLAHTDVDYLYSIFGIDAELLYDHAWGREPVTMQDIKNYRAETTSRTSGQVLMRDYSYEEGKLILKEMVDQLCLQLTK
;
A
#
# COMPACT_ATOMS: atom_id res chain seq x y z
N ILE A 1 22.14 13.60 -9.14
CA ILE A 1 22.44 14.13 -7.79
C ILE A 1 21.73 13.21 -6.82
N MET A 2 22.48 12.54 -5.95
CA MET A 2 21.93 11.80 -4.82
C MET A 2 21.88 12.73 -3.62
N ALA A 3 20.68 12.90 -3.03
CA ALA A 3 20.49 13.66 -1.81
C ALA A 3 20.43 12.69 -0.62
N GLU A 4 20.94 13.11 0.52
CA GLU A 4 20.80 12.32 1.75
C GLU A 4 19.34 12.24 2.19
N PRO A 5 18.83 11.04 2.54
CA PRO A 5 17.48 10.88 3.04
C PRO A 5 17.32 11.57 4.39
N ARG A 6 16.20 12.28 4.57
CA ARG A 6 15.86 12.98 5.82
C ARG A 6 14.57 12.41 6.41
N MET A 7 14.66 11.22 6.99
CA MET A 7 13.51 10.45 7.44
C MET A 7 12.61 11.24 8.40
N GLN A 8 13.18 11.98 9.36
CA GLN A 8 12.38 12.79 10.28
C GLN A 8 11.52 13.81 9.53
N LYS A 9 12.10 14.48 8.54
CA LYS A 9 11.35 15.44 7.71
C LYS A 9 10.19 14.76 6.96
N TYR A 10 10.39 13.53 6.47
CA TYR A 10 9.32 12.80 5.79
C TYR A 10 8.19 12.42 6.75
N ILE A 11 8.53 12.02 7.97
CA ILE A 11 7.54 11.75 9.04
C ILE A 11 6.77 13.02 9.41
N ASP A 12 7.45 14.17 9.53
CA ASP A 12 6.82 15.45 9.85
C ASP A 12 5.79 15.83 8.76
N TYR A 13 6.17 15.77 7.47
CA TYR A 13 5.24 16.01 6.37
C TYR A 13 4.09 15.00 6.31
N SER A 14 4.36 13.72 6.60
CA SER A 14 3.31 12.70 6.69
C SER A 14 2.28 13.06 7.77
N ALA A 15 2.74 13.53 8.93
CA ALA A 15 1.86 13.97 10.01
C ALA A 15 1.04 15.22 9.62
N GLU A 16 1.62 16.17 8.91
CA GLU A 16 0.92 17.35 8.39
C GLU A 16 -0.16 16.95 7.37
N ILE A 17 0.15 16.04 6.44
CA ILE A 17 -0.83 15.50 5.48
C ILE A 17 -1.97 14.76 6.21
N TYR A 18 -1.64 13.94 7.21
CA TYR A 18 -2.65 13.29 8.04
C TYR A 18 -3.55 14.32 8.76
N GLY A 19 -2.99 15.42 9.23
CA GLY A 19 -3.74 16.55 9.79
C GLY A 19 -4.72 17.18 8.80
N ILE A 20 -4.37 17.25 7.50
CA ILE A 20 -5.28 17.71 6.44
C ILE A 20 -6.45 16.72 6.29
N TYR A 21 -6.18 15.40 6.25
CA TYR A 21 -7.24 14.40 6.15
C TYR A 21 -8.24 14.48 7.30
N LEU A 22 -7.77 14.70 8.53
CA LEU A 22 -8.61 14.80 9.74
C LEU A 22 -9.60 15.98 9.73
N ARG A 23 -9.43 16.97 8.87
CA ARG A 23 -10.41 18.07 8.70
C ARG A 23 -11.69 17.61 8.01
N TYR A 24 -11.61 16.53 7.24
CA TYR A 24 -12.68 16.06 6.36
C TYR A 24 -13.17 14.66 6.71
N ILE A 25 -12.31 13.83 7.28
CA ILE A 25 -12.52 12.40 7.47
C ILE A 25 -12.17 12.05 8.92
N SER A 26 -13.01 11.25 9.57
CA SER A 26 -12.72 10.73 10.91
C SER A 26 -11.44 9.89 10.92
N LYS A 27 -10.68 9.98 12.01
CA LYS A 27 -9.51 9.09 12.25
C LYS A 27 -9.88 7.61 12.10
N ASP A 28 -11.14 7.27 12.35
CA ASP A 28 -11.64 5.92 12.26
C ASP A 28 -11.77 5.41 10.82
N ASP A 29 -11.83 6.29 9.85
CA ASP A 29 -11.93 5.97 8.43
C ASP A 29 -10.61 6.23 7.68
N ILE A 30 -9.51 6.40 8.43
CA ILE A 30 -8.16 6.57 7.91
C ILE A 30 -7.27 5.42 8.39
N HIS A 31 -6.61 4.75 7.46
CA HIS A 31 -5.54 3.78 7.74
C HIS A 31 -4.23 4.26 7.11
N VAL A 32 -3.27 4.64 7.95
CA VAL A 32 -1.90 4.99 7.51
C VAL A 32 -1.19 3.69 7.14
N TYR A 33 -0.97 3.48 5.84
CA TYR A 33 -0.35 2.27 5.30
C TYR A 33 1.18 2.36 5.35
N SER A 34 1.73 3.53 5.04
CA SER A 34 3.17 3.82 5.09
C SER A 34 3.42 5.30 5.42
N VAL A 35 4.68 5.73 5.42
CA VAL A 35 5.04 7.14 5.66
C VAL A 35 4.47 8.09 4.59
N ASP A 36 4.14 7.59 3.41
CA ASP A 36 3.69 8.36 2.24
C ASP A 36 2.35 7.90 1.65
N GLU A 37 1.72 6.89 2.24
CA GLU A 37 0.45 6.33 1.75
C GLU A 37 -0.57 6.12 2.86
N ALA A 38 -1.82 6.48 2.59
CA ALA A 38 -2.95 6.20 3.47
C ALA A 38 -4.18 5.73 2.67
N PHE A 39 -4.95 4.83 3.25
CA PHE A 39 -6.30 4.50 2.79
C PHE A 39 -7.32 5.35 3.53
N LEU A 40 -8.28 5.89 2.81
CA LEU A 40 -9.36 6.71 3.32
C LEU A 40 -10.70 6.10 2.90
N ASP A 41 -11.55 5.72 3.84
CA ASP A 41 -12.94 5.40 3.51
C ASP A 41 -13.75 6.68 3.45
N VAL A 42 -14.01 7.12 2.24
CA VAL A 42 -14.79 8.35 2.00
C VAL A 42 -16.30 8.10 1.85
N SER A 43 -16.71 6.83 1.77
CA SER A 43 -18.11 6.44 1.52
C SER A 43 -19.13 7.12 2.45
N PRO A 44 -18.89 7.21 3.78
CA PRO A 44 -19.83 7.86 4.70
C PRO A 44 -19.99 9.37 4.48
N TYR A 45 -19.05 10.01 3.81
CA TYR A 45 -18.95 11.47 3.69
C TYR A 45 -19.48 12.01 2.37
N LEU A 46 -19.54 11.20 1.31
CA LEU A 46 -19.89 11.65 -0.05
C LEU A 46 -21.24 12.34 -0.11
N SER A 47 -22.26 11.78 0.54
CA SER A 47 -23.60 12.36 0.57
C SER A 47 -23.64 13.67 1.36
N ALA A 48 -22.94 13.73 2.50
CA ALA A 48 -22.91 14.93 3.34
C ALA A 48 -22.19 16.10 2.66
N TYR A 49 -21.17 15.83 1.88
CA TYR A 49 -20.43 16.86 1.13
C TYR A 49 -21.02 17.15 -0.25
N GLY A 50 -21.96 16.32 -0.73
CA GLY A 50 -22.51 16.44 -2.09
C GLY A 50 -21.44 16.23 -3.17
N MET A 51 -20.43 15.40 -2.88
CA MET A 51 -19.26 15.13 -3.73
C MET A 51 -19.18 13.65 -4.12
N THR A 52 -18.61 13.40 -5.27
CA THR A 52 -18.15 12.06 -5.67
C THR A 52 -16.81 11.73 -4.99
N ALA A 53 -16.42 10.45 -4.96
CA ALA A 53 -15.11 10.02 -4.47
C ALA A 53 -13.96 10.73 -5.23
N ARG A 54 -14.15 10.93 -6.55
CA ARG A 54 -13.16 11.63 -7.39
C ARG A 54 -13.02 13.11 -7.02
N GLU A 55 -14.13 13.80 -6.79
CA GLU A 55 -14.11 15.20 -6.36
C GLU A 55 -13.49 15.35 -4.98
N THR A 56 -13.80 14.44 -4.06
CA THR A 56 -13.19 14.39 -2.71
C THR A 56 -11.68 14.16 -2.80
N GLY A 57 -11.23 13.18 -3.59
CA GLY A 57 -9.81 12.93 -3.81
C GLY A 57 -9.09 14.13 -4.40
N LYS A 58 -9.68 14.77 -5.41
CA LYS A 58 -9.13 15.99 -6.03
C LYS A 58 -9.03 17.14 -5.03
N MET A 59 -10.06 17.36 -4.22
CA MET A 59 -10.05 18.38 -3.17
C MET A 59 -8.90 18.14 -2.17
N LEU A 60 -8.75 16.94 -1.66
CA LEU A 60 -7.66 16.60 -0.72
C LEU A 60 -6.27 16.80 -1.34
N MET A 61 -6.09 16.39 -2.60
CA MET A 61 -4.83 16.59 -3.31
C MET A 61 -4.52 18.09 -3.51
N GLU A 62 -5.52 18.92 -3.79
CA GLU A 62 -5.37 20.36 -3.94
C GLU A 62 -5.01 21.05 -2.61
N GLU A 63 -5.62 20.64 -1.50
CA GLU A 63 -5.29 21.16 -0.16
C GLU A 63 -3.85 20.80 0.22
N ILE A 64 -3.41 19.55 0.02
CA ILE A 64 -2.02 19.13 0.25
C ILE A 64 -1.06 19.98 -0.60
N ARG A 65 -1.37 20.18 -1.86
CA ARG A 65 -0.53 20.98 -2.75
C ARG A 65 -0.46 22.44 -2.32
N LYS A 66 -1.58 23.02 -1.93
CA LYS A 66 -1.69 24.42 -1.52
C LYS A 66 -0.95 24.71 -0.22
N GLU A 67 -1.08 23.81 0.77
CA GLU A 67 -0.49 24.03 2.09
C GLU A 67 0.98 23.60 2.17
N LEU A 68 1.31 22.47 1.55
CA LEU A 68 2.62 21.85 1.70
C LEU A 68 3.50 21.88 0.42
N GLY A 69 2.92 22.31 -0.71
CA GLY A 69 3.62 22.30 -1.99
C GLY A 69 3.89 20.89 -2.56
N ILE A 70 3.32 19.85 -1.95
CA ILE A 70 3.52 18.44 -2.33
C ILE A 70 2.44 18.05 -3.35
N ARG A 71 2.87 17.37 -4.42
CA ARG A 71 1.94 16.73 -5.36
C ARG A 71 1.65 15.31 -4.91
N ALA A 72 0.37 15.02 -4.67
CA ALA A 72 -0.12 13.69 -4.36
C ALA A 72 -0.69 12.98 -5.61
N THR A 73 -0.86 11.67 -5.52
CA THR A 73 -1.63 10.83 -6.45
C THR A 73 -2.77 10.17 -5.68
N CYS A 74 -3.87 9.87 -6.37
CA CYS A 74 -5.05 9.29 -5.75
C CYS A 74 -5.52 8.07 -6.53
N GLY A 75 -5.63 6.92 -5.85
CA GLY A 75 -6.34 5.75 -6.34
C GLY A 75 -7.75 5.72 -5.73
N ILE A 76 -8.74 5.41 -6.53
CA ILE A 76 -10.14 5.25 -6.12
C ILE A 76 -10.58 3.84 -6.50
N GLY A 77 -11.18 3.13 -5.56
CA GLY A 77 -11.64 1.76 -5.81
C GLY A 77 -12.79 1.38 -4.89
N THR A 78 -13.54 0.35 -5.27
CA THR A 78 -14.65 -0.20 -4.50
C THR A 78 -14.18 -1.05 -3.31
N ASN A 79 -12.88 -1.38 -3.24
CA ASN A 79 -12.24 -2.10 -2.16
C ASN A 79 -10.77 -1.69 -2.04
N LEU A 80 -10.07 -2.14 -0.98
CA LEU A 80 -8.68 -1.76 -0.70
C LEU A 80 -7.71 -2.19 -1.81
N TYR A 81 -7.92 -3.38 -2.39
CA TYR A 81 -7.08 -3.87 -3.48
C TYR A 81 -7.21 -2.99 -4.72
N LEU A 82 -8.43 -2.75 -5.19
CA LEU A 82 -8.67 -1.92 -6.38
C LEU A 82 -8.21 -0.48 -6.18
N THR A 83 -8.38 0.08 -4.99
CA THR A 83 -7.85 1.40 -4.62
C THR A 83 -6.32 1.45 -4.79
N LYS A 84 -5.62 0.42 -4.28
CA LYS A 84 -4.15 0.36 -4.38
C LYS A 84 -3.70 0.15 -5.83
N ILE A 85 -4.37 -0.71 -6.60
CA ILE A 85 -4.07 -0.94 -8.02
C ILE A 85 -4.36 0.31 -8.86
N ALA A 86 -5.45 1.01 -8.59
CA ALA A 86 -5.75 2.29 -9.25
C ALA A 86 -4.66 3.33 -9.00
N LEU A 87 -4.14 3.39 -7.76
CA LEU A 87 -3.03 4.27 -7.40
C LEU A 87 -1.75 3.91 -8.18
N ASP A 88 -1.32 2.65 -8.10
CA ASP A 88 0.00 2.24 -8.56
C ASP A 88 0.10 2.14 -10.09
N ILE A 89 -0.95 1.66 -10.76
CA ILE A 89 -0.91 1.40 -12.19
C ILE A 89 -1.53 2.55 -13.00
N LEU A 90 -2.63 3.14 -12.54
CA LEU A 90 -3.35 4.16 -13.34
C LEU A 90 -3.00 5.59 -12.95
N ALA A 91 -3.10 5.94 -11.65
CA ALA A 91 -2.99 7.34 -11.21
C ALA A 91 -1.64 7.97 -11.56
N LYS A 92 -0.56 7.23 -11.46
CA LYS A 92 0.81 7.71 -11.76
C LYS A 92 0.99 8.11 -13.23
N HIS A 93 0.14 7.61 -14.12
CA HIS A 93 0.18 7.87 -15.56
C HIS A 93 -0.99 8.74 -16.04
N ALA A 94 -1.97 9.04 -15.16
CA ALA A 94 -3.10 9.89 -15.48
C ALA A 94 -2.70 11.37 -15.49
N PRO A 95 -3.26 12.20 -16.41
CA PRO A 95 -2.95 13.63 -16.48
C PRO A 95 -3.28 14.41 -15.22
N ASP A 96 -4.30 13.98 -14.49
CA ASP A 96 -4.77 14.57 -13.23
C ASP A 96 -4.30 13.80 -11.99
N PHE A 97 -3.46 12.79 -12.16
CA PHE A 97 -2.92 11.94 -11.10
C PHE A 97 -3.99 11.18 -10.29
N ILE A 98 -5.14 10.91 -10.91
CA ILE A 98 -6.24 10.14 -10.30
C ILE A 98 -6.53 8.91 -11.14
N GLY A 99 -6.45 7.72 -10.53
CA GLY A 99 -6.90 6.44 -11.09
C GLY A 99 -8.19 5.99 -10.41
N GLU A 100 -9.09 5.34 -11.17
CA GLU A 100 -10.35 4.84 -10.64
C GLU A 100 -10.66 3.46 -11.21
N LEU A 101 -11.00 2.51 -10.32
CA LEU A 101 -11.34 1.14 -10.66
C LEU A 101 -12.52 0.62 -9.84
N ASP A 102 -13.42 -0.04 -10.52
CA ASP A 102 -14.32 -1.06 -10.00
C ASP A 102 -13.91 -2.43 -10.57
N GLU A 103 -14.57 -3.50 -10.16
CA GLU A 103 -14.27 -4.87 -10.58
C GLU A 103 -14.40 -5.05 -12.10
N ASP A 104 -15.37 -4.35 -12.73
CA ASP A 104 -15.59 -4.46 -14.18
C ASP A 104 -14.52 -3.70 -14.98
N SER A 105 -14.20 -2.48 -14.59
CA SER A 105 -13.16 -1.67 -15.21
C SER A 105 -11.77 -2.28 -15.01
N TYR A 106 -11.51 -2.86 -13.82
CA TYR A 106 -10.31 -3.64 -13.56
C TYR A 106 -10.13 -4.77 -14.56
N ARG A 107 -11.16 -5.61 -14.75
CA ARG A 107 -11.13 -6.71 -15.73
C ARG A 107 -10.94 -6.21 -17.15
N ARG A 108 -11.62 -5.14 -17.53
CA ARG A 108 -11.48 -4.58 -18.89
C ARG A 108 -10.10 -4.00 -19.16
N GLN A 109 -9.51 -3.29 -18.19
CA GLN A 109 -8.29 -2.52 -18.42
C GLN A 109 -7.02 -3.26 -18.03
N LEU A 110 -7.04 -4.05 -16.94
CA LEU A 110 -5.83 -4.55 -16.30
C LEU A 110 -5.69 -6.09 -16.31
N TRP A 111 -6.72 -6.85 -16.69
CA TRP A 111 -6.60 -8.31 -16.67
C TRP A 111 -5.45 -8.89 -17.51
N ASN A 112 -5.05 -8.18 -18.57
CA ASN A 112 -3.93 -8.56 -19.43
C ASN A 112 -2.68 -7.70 -19.22
N HIS A 113 -2.69 -6.82 -18.20
CA HIS A 113 -1.54 -5.99 -17.87
C HIS A 113 -0.33 -6.84 -17.45
N ARG A 114 0.86 -6.38 -17.80
CA ARG A 114 2.16 -6.94 -17.44
C ARG A 114 3.13 -5.83 -17.07
N PRO A 115 4.09 -6.13 -16.19
CA PRO A 115 4.35 -7.40 -15.50
C PRO A 115 3.41 -7.63 -14.30
N LEU A 116 3.31 -8.89 -13.83
CA LEU A 116 2.53 -9.21 -12.62
C LEU A 116 3.06 -8.52 -11.35
N THR A 117 4.31 -8.11 -11.32
CA THR A 117 4.91 -7.38 -10.20
C THR A 117 4.37 -5.98 -9.98
N ASP A 118 3.60 -5.44 -10.91
CA ASP A 118 2.92 -4.15 -10.76
C ASP A 118 1.67 -4.27 -9.87
N PHE A 119 1.18 -5.50 -9.69
CA PHE A 119 0.02 -5.77 -8.86
C PHE A 119 0.42 -5.91 -7.40
N TRP A 120 -0.31 -5.21 -6.55
CA TRP A 120 -0.11 -5.27 -5.11
C TRP A 120 -0.12 -6.71 -4.58
N ARG A 121 0.78 -7.04 -3.66
CA ARG A 121 1.01 -8.37 -3.08
C ARG A 121 1.68 -9.40 -4.01
N ILE A 122 1.98 -9.07 -5.27
CA ILE A 122 2.76 -9.95 -6.15
C ILE A 122 4.21 -9.47 -6.25
N GLY A 123 5.05 -9.99 -5.36
CA GLY A 123 6.49 -9.75 -5.41
C GLY A 123 7.20 -10.59 -6.48
N ARG A 124 8.49 -10.32 -6.70
CA ARG A 124 9.31 -11.01 -7.72
C ARG A 124 9.27 -12.54 -7.59
N LYS A 125 9.32 -13.08 -6.36
CA LYS A 125 9.30 -14.53 -6.12
C LYS A 125 7.95 -15.15 -6.50
N THR A 126 6.84 -14.50 -6.13
CA THR A 126 5.49 -14.95 -6.49
C THR A 126 5.28 -14.87 -7.99
N ALA A 127 5.66 -13.75 -8.62
CA ALA A 127 5.58 -13.59 -10.09
C ALA A 127 6.38 -14.67 -10.83
N SER A 128 7.62 -14.96 -10.38
CA SER A 128 8.43 -16.03 -10.99
C SER A 128 7.78 -17.41 -10.85
N LYS A 129 7.22 -17.75 -9.69
CA LYS A 129 6.48 -19.01 -9.52
C LYS A 129 5.28 -19.11 -10.46
N LEU A 130 4.50 -18.03 -10.58
CA LEU A 130 3.35 -17.96 -11.49
C LEU A 130 3.79 -18.12 -12.96
N GLN A 131 4.85 -17.43 -13.37
CA GLN A 131 5.38 -17.54 -14.72
C GLN A 131 5.88 -18.95 -15.07
N ASN A 132 6.51 -19.63 -14.13
CA ASN A 132 7.01 -21.00 -14.31
C ASN A 132 5.86 -22.02 -14.59
N ILE A 133 4.64 -21.71 -14.19
CA ILE A 133 3.43 -22.51 -14.48
C ILE A 133 2.57 -21.88 -15.60
N GLY A 134 3.13 -20.93 -16.36
CA GLY A 134 2.48 -20.32 -17.53
C GLY A 134 1.51 -19.19 -17.23
N ILE A 135 1.44 -18.71 -15.97
CA ILE A 135 0.58 -17.61 -15.54
C ILE A 135 1.36 -16.32 -15.56
N ASP A 136 1.09 -15.43 -16.49
CA ASP A 136 1.76 -14.14 -16.70
C ASP A 136 0.81 -12.93 -16.69
N THR A 137 -0.49 -13.17 -16.45
CA THR A 137 -1.53 -12.14 -16.34
C THR A 137 -2.55 -12.49 -15.27
N MET A 138 -3.23 -11.47 -14.72
CA MET A 138 -4.32 -11.68 -13.76
C MET A 138 -5.49 -12.45 -14.39
N ARG A 139 -5.74 -12.29 -15.70
CA ARG A 139 -6.73 -13.08 -16.40
C ARG A 139 -6.43 -14.58 -16.36
N LYS A 140 -5.18 -14.98 -16.61
CA LYS A 140 -4.81 -16.40 -16.53
C LYS A 140 -4.90 -16.91 -15.08
N LEU A 141 -4.48 -16.12 -14.12
CA LEU A 141 -4.57 -16.44 -12.70
C LEU A 141 -6.04 -16.67 -12.29
N ALA A 142 -6.95 -15.77 -12.68
CA ALA A 142 -8.39 -15.87 -12.39
C ALA A 142 -9.05 -17.13 -12.96
N HIS A 143 -8.53 -17.66 -14.07
CA HIS A 143 -9.07 -18.87 -14.73
C HIS A 143 -8.28 -20.15 -14.39
N THR A 144 -7.31 -20.06 -13.51
CA THR A 144 -6.58 -21.22 -13.03
C THR A 144 -7.38 -21.91 -11.91
N ASP A 145 -7.34 -23.23 -11.89
CA ASP A 145 -7.99 -24.03 -10.85
C ASP A 145 -7.44 -23.65 -9.48
N VAL A 146 -8.35 -23.39 -8.53
CA VAL A 146 -7.98 -22.89 -7.19
C VAL A 146 -7.23 -23.94 -6.38
N ASP A 147 -7.60 -25.24 -6.49
CA ASP A 147 -6.93 -26.33 -5.76
C ASP A 147 -5.50 -26.51 -6.28
N TYR A 148 -5.30 -26.30 -7.59
CA TYR A 148 -3.96 -26.28 -8.16
C TYR A 148 -3.13 -25.12 -7.61
N LEU A 149 -3.70 -23.93 -7.47
CA LEU A 149 -3.01 -22.78 -6.84
C LEU A 149 -2.68 -23.07 -5.38
N TYR A 150 -3.58 -23.69 -4.62
CA TYR A 150 -3.32 -24.11 -3.25
C TYR A 150 -2.15 -25.09 -3.13
N SER A 151 -2.01 -26.02 -4.07
CA SER A 151 -0.90 -26.96 -4.08
C SER A 151 0.49 -26.30 -4.21
N ILE A 152 0.54 -25.08 -4.78
CA ILE A 152 1.79 -24.34 -5.05
C ILE A 152 2.02 -23.22 -4.03
N PHE A 153 0.98 -22.50 -3.63
CA PHE A 153 1.06 -21.28 -2.84
C PHE A 153 0.51 -21.45 -1.41
N GLY A 154 -0.11 -22.61 -1.10
CA GLY A 154 -0.80 -22.81 0.18
C GLY A 154 -1.91 -21.77 0.37
N ILE A 155 -2.06 -21.26 1.57
CA ILE A 155 -3.12 -20.28 1.93
C ILE A 155 -3.04 -18.98 1.12
N ASP A 156 -1.86 -18.61 0.63
CA ASP A 156 -1.69 -17.40 -0.21
C ASP A 156 -2.46 -17.52 -1.54
N ALA A 157 -2.90 -18.73 -1.93
CA ALA A 157 -3.71 -18.97 -3.12
C ALA A 157 -5.05 -18.23 -3.06
N GLU A 158 -5.69 -18.14 -1.89
CA GLU A 158 -6.96 -17.43 -1.72
C GLU A 158 -6.81 -15.95 -2.11
N LEU A 159 -5.81 -15.31 -1.52
CA LEU A 159 -5.53 -13.91 -1.80
C LEU A 159 -5.22 -13.68 -3.28
N LEU A 160 -4.37 -14.54 -3.87
CA LEU A 160 -4.02 -14.44 -5.29
C LEU A 160 -5.24 -14.61 -6.19
N TYR A 161 -6.11 -15.56 -5.89
CA TYR A 161 -7.32 -15.84 -6.65
C TYR A 161 -8.33 -14.69 -6.55
N ASP A 162 -8.60 -14.20 -5.33
CA ASP A 162 -9.53 -13.10 -5.12
C ASP A 162 -9.04 -11.81 -5.79
N HIS A 163 -7.77 -11.48 -5.63
CA HIS A 163 -7.16 -10.32 -6.29
C HIS A 163 -7.20 -10.45 -7.82
N ALA A 164 -7.06 -11.66 -8.37
CA ALA A 164 -7.19 -11.87 -9.81
C ALA A 164 -8.59 -11.52 -10.33
N TRP A 165 -9.63 -11.68 -9.50
CA TRP A 165 -11.01 -11.25 -9.80
C TRP A 165 -11.29 -9.79 -9.42
N GLY A 166 -10.36 -9.09 -8.80
CA GLY A 166 -10.55 -7.73 -8.30
C GLY A 166 -11.32 -7.67 -6.98
N ARG A 167 -11.30 -8.75 -6.21
CA ARG A 167 -11.96 -8.86 -4.91
C ARG A 167 -10.97 -8.65 -3.78
N GLU A 168 -11.45 -8.04 -2.69
CA GLU A 168 -10.69 -7.91 -1.45
C GLU A 168 -11.68 -8.08 -0.27
N PRO A 169 -11.59 -9.19 0.45
CA PRO A 169 -12.49 -9.44 1.57
C PRO A 169 -12.17 -8.58 2.80
N VAL A 170 -10.91 -8.09 2.90
CA VAL A 170 -10.50 -7.29 4.06
C VAL A 170 -11.07 -5.88 3.95
N THR A 171 -11.69 -5.43 5.04
CA THR A 171 -12.24 -4.08 5.18
C THR A 171 -11.39 -3.19 6.07
N MET A 172 -11.66 -1.88 6.09
CA MET A 172 -11.06 -0.95 7.05
C MET A 172 -11.34 -1.37 8.50
N GLN A 173 -12.50 -1.96 8.79
CA GLN A 173 -12.85 -2.44 10.12
C GLN A 173 -12.02 -3.66 10.53
N ASP A 174 -11.75 -4.57 9.58
CA ASP A 174 -10.90 -5.75 9.85
C ASP A 174 -9.47 -5.31 10.18
N ILE A 175 -8.94 -4.33 9.46
CA ILE A 175 -7.62 -3.74 9.74
C ILE A 175 -7.58 -3.17 11.16
N LYS A 176 -8.59 -2.42 11.59
CA LYS A 176 -8.66 -1.83 12.94
C LYS A 176 -8.72 -2.89 14.03
N ASN A 177 -9.45 -3.96 13.78
CA ASN A 177 -9.65 -5.03 14.75
C ASN A 177 -8.46 -6.00 14.79
N TYR A 178 -7.60 -5.97 13.76
CA TYR A 178 -6.45 -6.87 13.69
C TYR A 178 -5.50 -6.64 14.86
N ARG A 179 -5.15 -7.72 15.53
CA ARG A 179 -4.11 -7.76 16.56
C ARG A 179 -3.02 -8.69 16.08
N ALA A 180 -1.84 -8.13 15.82
CA ALA A 180 -0.71 -8.94 15.41
C ALA A 180 -0.26 -9.87 16.55
N GLU A 181 -0.29 -11.17 16.31
CA GLU A 181 0.30 -12.18 17.18
C GLU A 181 1.81 -12.30 16.91
N THR A 182 2.51 -11.16 16.90
CA THR A 182 3.95 -11.18 16.61
C THR A 182 4.72 -11.61 17.85
N THR A 183 5.50 -12.67 17.71
CA THR A 183 6.43 -13.18 18.73
C THR A 183 7.86 -12.69 18.52
N SER A 184 8.11 -11.89 17.49
CA SER A 184 9.44 -11.41 17.14
C SER A 184 9.45 -9.92 16.81
N ARG A 185 10.55 -9.26 17.11
CA ARG A 185 10.87 -7.88 16.70
C ARG A 185 12.16 -7.88 15.93
N THR A 186 12.23 -7.05 14.90
CA THR A 186 13.44 -6.87 14.09
C THR A 186 13.80 -5.39 14.01
N SER A 187 15.10 -5.10 13.93
CA SER A 187 15.62 -3.77 13.65
C SER A 187 16.63 -3.86 12.51
N GLY A 188 16.69 -2.85 11.67
CA GLY A 188 17.65 -2.74 10.58
C GLY A 188 18.14 -1.32 10.46
N GLN A 189 19.44 -1.15 10.17
CA GLN A 189 20.05 0.15 9.91
C GLN A 189 20.87 0.08 8.63
N VAL A 190 20.66 1.04 7.73
CA VAL A 190 21.53 1.22 6.55
C VAL A 190 22.72 2.05 6.98
N LEU A 191 23.92 1.51 6.77
CA LEU A 191 25.17 2.19 7.06
C LEU A 191 25.56 3.11 5.90
N MET A 192 25.99 4.34 6.20
CA MET A 192 26.28 5.37 5.20
C MET A 192 27.70 5.27 4.60
N ARG A 193 28.56 4.45 5.18
CA ARG A 193 29.95 4.19 4.77
C ARG A 193 30.38 2.80 5.24
N ASP A 194 31.57 2.37 4.87
CA ASP A 194 32.20 1.21 5.47
C ASP A 194 32.56 1.46 6.93
N TYR A 195 32.30 0.49 7.78
CA TYR A 195 32.56 0.54 9.23
C TYR A 195 33.59 -0.52 9.60
N SER A 196 34.46 -0.18 10.53
CA SER A 196 35.37 -1.13 11.15
C SER A 196 34.57 -2.12 12.03
N TYR A 197 35.20 -3.24 12.40
CA TYR A 197 34.61 -4.24 13.27
C TYR A 197 34.10 -3.63 14.62
N GLU A 198 34.92 -2.78 15.24
CA GLU A 198 34.55 -2.16 16.54
C GLU A 198 33.40 -1.14 16.38
N GLU A 199 33.36 -0.37 15.32
CA GLU A 199 32.23 0.50 15.01
C GLU A 199 30.96 -0.30 14.75
N GLY A 200 31.03 -1.38 13.94
CA GLY A 200 29.90 -2.26 13.67
C GLY A 200 29.37 -2.95 14.94
N LYS A 201 30.26 -3.36 15.83
CA LYS A 201 29.92 -3.92 17.14
C LYS A 201 29.19 -2.92 18.03
N LEU A 202 29.61 -1.64 18.01
CA LEU A 202 28.94 -0.58 18.77
C LEU A 202 27.50 -0.36 18.24
N ILE A 203 27.35 -0.22 16.93
CA ILE A 203 26.03 -0.07 16.29
C ILE A 203 25.11 -1.25 16.63
N LEU A 204 25.62 -2.47 16.57
CA LEU A 204 24.84 -3.65 16.93
C LEU A 204 24.35 -3.60 18.38
N LYS A 205 25.19 -3.15 19.33
CA LYS A 205 24.79 -2.98 20.73
C LYS A 205 23.68 -1.93 20.85
N GLU A 206 23.80 -0.77 20.20
CA GLU A 206 22.78 0.28 20.21
C GLU A 206 21.44 -0.24 19.63
N MET A 207 21.48 -1.01 18.54
CA MET A 207 20.29 -1.62 17.94
C MET A 207 19.63 -2.62 18.90
N VAL A 208 20.41 -3.42 19.62
CA VAL A 208 19.88 -4.37 20.60
C VAL A 208 19.25 -3.62 21.79
N ASP A 209 19.90 -2.58 22.31
CA ASP A 209 19.36 -1.77 23.41
C ASP A 209 18.02 -1.12 23.00
N GLN A 210 17.92 -0.57 21.79
CA GLN A 210 16.68 -0.02 21.26
C GLN A 210 15.57 -1.07 21.13
N LEU A 211 15.89 -2.29 20.65
CA LEU A 211 14.93 -3.39 20.61
C LEU A 211 14.45 -3.80 21.99
N CYS A 212 15.35 -3.90 22.97
CA CYS A 212 14.98 -4.21 24.35
C CYS A 212 14.04 -3.16 24.95
N LEU A 213 14.29 -1.86 24.71
CA LEU A 213 13.41 -0.78 25.15
C LEU A 213 12.02 -0.84 24.48
N GLN A 214 11.92 -1.32 23.24
CA GLN A 214 10.63 -1.51 22.58
C GLN A 214 9.82 -2.68 23.14
N LEU A 215 10.48 -3.69 23.70
CA LEU A 215 9.83 -4.85 24.30
C LEU A 215 9.27 -4.56 25.71
N THR A 216 9.73 -3.50 26.34
CA THR A 216 9.31 -3.09 27.72
C THR A 216 8.18 -2.05 27.72
N LYS A 217 7.77 -1.59 26.56
CA LYS A 217 6.61 -0.68 26.34
C LYS A 217 5.37 -1.45 25.92
#